data_bf24f2c9acfe778a4d91abfefb35856b
#
_entry.id   bf24f2c9acfe778a4d91abfefb35856b
#
_cell.length_a   1.000
_cell.length_b   1.000
_cell.length_c   1.000
_cell.angle_alpha   90.00
_cell.angle_beta   90.00
_cell.angle_gamma   90.00
#
_symmetry.space_group_name_H-M   'P 1'
#
loop_
_entity.id
_entity.type
_entity.pdbx_description
1 polymer ?
#
loop_
_entity_poly.entity_id
_entity_poly.type
_entity_poly.pdbx_seq_one_letter_code
_entity_poly.pdbx_strand_id
1 'polypeptide(L)'
;MLFQNLVVLLSKNREKGEKDMAIKTVQATINGQTYTLTLNSTSGKYEATVTAPSKSSYNQSGHYYGVTVKATDVAGNITTKDAADATLGKSLRLQVKEKVAPIIAITAPTVGTYLTNNKPTITWKVTDADSGVNPATIGITIDSGTKITGDSIAKTAITEGYQCTYTPTTALSDGSHTIKLDASDYDGNAAATSSMSFKVDTVPPVLTLSSPTDKLVTNQSACTVKGTTNDATSSPVTVTVKLNSGAAEAVTVGSDGSFSKALTLAEGTNTIIVVAKDGAGKTTTVTRTVTLNTVAPTIKSVTITPNPVDCGKTFVISVEVTN
;
A
#
# COMPACT_ATOMS: atom_id res chain seq x y z
N MET A 1 7.33 -32.93 15.92
CA MET A 1 7.17 -32.74 17.39
C MET A 1 8.34 -33.43 18.06
N LEU A 2 9.47 -32.72 18.20
CA LEU A 2 10.64 -33.27 18.93
C LEU A 2 10.52 -32.84 20.38
N PHE A 3 10.18 -33.80 21.24
CA PHE A 3 10.25 -33.61 22.69
C PHE A 3 11.73 -33.65 23.10
N GLN A 4 12.26 -32.48 23.52
CA GLN A 4 13.55 -32.49 24.23
C GLN A 4 13.32 -32.98 25.65
N ASN A 5 13.77 -34.20 25.93
CA ASN A 5 13.81 -34.72 27.28
C ASN A 5 14.87 -33.95 28.08
N LEU A 6 14.43 -33.24 29.12
CA LEU A 6 15.34 -32.63 30.08
C LEU A 6 15.98 -33.75 30.94
N VAL A 7 17.23 -34.08 30.65
CA VAL A 7 17.98 -35.10 31.38
C VAL A 7 18.96 -34.43 32.35
N VAL A 8 18.69 -34.52 33.65
CA VAL A 8 19.60 -34.03 34.70
C VAL A 8 20.59 -35.14 35.04
N LEU A 9 21.87 -34.96 34.70
CA LEU A 9 22.97 -35.87 35.03
C LEU A 9 23.37 -35.73 36.54
N LEU A 10 22.86 -36.60 37.37
CA LEU A 10 23.47 -36.85 38.68
C LEU A 10 24.24 -38.19 38.59
N SER A 11 25.55 -38.13 38.24
CA SER A 11 26.38 -39.34 38.18
C SER A 11 26.65 -39.86 39.57
N LYS A 12 26.46 -41.18 39.80
CA LYS A 12 26.97 -41.89 40.96
C LYS A 12 28.49 -42.03 40.85
N ASN A 13 29.26 -41.09 41.39
CA ASN A 13 30.62 -41.37 41.76
C ASN A 13 30.60 -41.99 43.16
N ARG A 14 30.72 -43.32 43.25
CA ARG A 14 30.97 -44.02 44.51
C ARG A 14 32.46 -43.93 44.84
N GLU A 15 32.80 -42.99 45.73
CA GLU A 15 34.00 -43.14 46.51
C GLU A 15 33.73 -44.04 47.70
N LYS A 16 34.54 -45.07 47.92
CA LYS A 16 34.49 -46.02 49.04
C LYS A 16 34.65 -45.25 50.35
N GLY A 17 33.55 -45.10 51.12
CA GLY A 17 33.56 -44.55 52.47
C GLY A 17 32.42 -43.65 52.89
N GLU A 18 31.63 -43.13 51.97
CA GLU A 18 30.42 -42.36 52.32
C GLU A 18 29.23 -43.25 52.58
N LYS A 19 28.59 -43.03 53.76
CA LYS A 19 27.29 -43.63 54.07
C LYS A 19 26.34 -43.39 52.94
N ASP A 20 25.73 -44.47 52.41
CA ASP A 20 24.76 -44.47 51.30
C ASP A 20 23.51 -43.72 51.75
N MET A 21 23.52 -42.35 51.60
CA MET A 21 22.36 -41.51 51.89
C MET A 21 21.43 -41.58 50.69
N ALA A 22 20.41 -42.42 50.78
CA ALA A 22 19.43 -42.59 49.73
C ALA A 22 18.73 -41.27 49.45
N ILE A 23 18.56 -40.95 48.14
CA ILE A 23 17.80 -39.81 47.69
C ILE A 23 16.30 -40.05 47.98
N LYS A 24 15.67 -39.15 48.72
CA LYS A 24 14.25 -39.19 49.07
C LYS A 24 13.39 -38.64 47.91
N THR A 25 13.74 -37.44 47.41
CA THR A 25 12.99 -36.80 46.33
C THR A 25 13.91 -35.99 45.46
N VAL A 26 13.58 -35.95 44.15
CA VAL A 26 14.15 -34.99 43.21
C VAL A 26 12.98 -34.26 42.52
N GLN A 27 13.01 -32.95 42.53
CA GLN A 27 11.98 -32.09 41.95
C GLN A 27 12.58 -31.06 41.00
N ALA A 28 11.87 -30.74 39.93
CA ALA A 28 12.16 -29.63 39.04
C ALA A 28 11.02 -28.64 39.05
N THR A 29 11.33 -27.36 39.17
CA THR A 29 10.34 -26.27 39.06
C THR A 29 10.61 -25.47 37.80
N ILE A 30 9.60 -25.28 36.98
CA ILE A 30 9.65 -24.53 35.70
C ILE A 30 8.39 -23.68 35.65
N ASN A 31 8.53 -22.37 35.39
CA ASN A 31 7.40 -21.44 35.26
C ASN A 31 6.38 -21.60 36.42
N GLY A 32 6.86 -21.72 37.68
CA GLY A 32 6.05 -21.86 38.88
C GLY A 32 5.43 -23.25 39.11
N GLN A 33 5.55 -24.17 38.15
CA GLN A 33 5.06 -25.56 38.29
C GLN A 33 6.17 -26.48 38.75
N THR A 34 5.89 -27.33 39.76
CA THR A 34 6.85 -28.29 40.33
C THR A 34 6.48 -29.71 39.90
N TYR A 35 7.47 -30.42 39.39
CA TYR A 35 7.40 -31.78 38.90
C TYR A 35 8.31 -32.68 39.75
N THR A 36 7.79 -33.83 40.21
CA THR A 36 8.62 -34.84 40.86
C THR A 36 9.23 -35.75 39.82
N LEU A 37 10.55 -35.92 39.88
CA LEU A 37 11.30 -36.80 38.99
C LEU A 37 11.44 -38.18 39.62
N THR A 38 11.25 -39.24 38.82
CA THR A 38 11.39 -40.63 39.24
C THR A 38 12.69 -41.23 38.73
N LEU A 39 13.30 -42.12 39.51
CA LEU A 39 14.52 -42.80 39.09
C LEU A 39 14.22 -43.77 37.95
N ASN A 40 14.82 -43.56 36.82
CA ASN A 40 14.82 -44.49 35.71
C ASN A 40 15.97 -45.51 35.94
N SER A 41 15.60 -46.77 36.16
CA SER A 41 16.58 -47.82 36.46
C SER A 41 17.52 -48.14 35.29
N THR A 42 17.09 -47.87 34.07
CA THR A 42 17.90 -48.12 32.86
C THR A 42 18.95 -47.03 32.67
N SER A 43 18.59 -45.73 32.82
CA SER A 43 19.51 -44.62 32.63
C SER A 43 20.27 -44.26 33.95
N GLY A 44 19.79 -44.71 35.08
CA GLY A 44 20.32 -44.35 36.42
C GLY A 44 20.06 -42.88 36.78
N LYS A 45 19.16 -42.19 36.10
CA LYS A 45 18.84 -40.79 36.28
C LYS A 45 17.45 -40.57 36.82
N TYR A 46 17.20 -39.42 37.49
CA TYR A 46 15.86 -38.96 37.83
C TYR A 46 15.27 -38.20 36.68
N GLU A 47 14.10 -38.63 36.20
CA GLU A 47 13.48 -38.12 34.97
C GLU A 47 11.98 -37.85 35.17
N ALA A 48 11.45 -36.88 34.43
CA ALA A 48 10.03 -36.62 34.27
C ALA A 48 9.78 -36.09 32.84
N THR A 49 8.69 -36.52 32.21
CA THR A 49 8.19 -35.90 31.01
C THR A 49 7.28 -34.76 31.38
N VAL A 50 7.60 -33.53 30.93
CA VAL A 50 6.85 -32.32 31.28
C VAL A 50 6.45 -31.58 30.00
N THR A 51 5.27 -30.94 30.05
CA THR A 51 4.81 -30.08 28.96
C THR A 51 5.52 -28.72 29.07
N ALA A 52 6.08 -28.24 27.96
CA ALA A 52 6.69 -26.92 27.92
C ALA A 52 5.67 -25.83 28.22
N PRO A 53 6.10 -24.67 28.77
CA PRO A 53 5.26 -23.48 28.86
C PRO A 53 4.62 -23.14 27.53
N SER A 54 3.39 -22.60 27.56
CA SER A 54 2.60 -22.31 26.37
C SER A 54 3.02 -21.03 25.63
N LYS A 55 3.92 -20.24 26.22
CA LYS A 55 4.44 -19.00 25.68
C LYS A 55 5.90 -19.14 25.28
N SER A 56 6.34 -18.36 24.29
CA SER A 56 7.74 -18.26 23.93
C SER A 56 8.59 -17.78 25.10
N SER A 57 9.81 -18.33 25.21
CA SER A 57 10.78 -17.84 26.18
C SER A 57 11.41 -16.50 25.77
N TYR A 58 11.16 -16.01 24.57
CA TYR A 58 11.78 -14.76 24.10
C TYR A 58 11.42 -13.56 24.98
N ASN A 59 10.18 -13.50 25.49
CA ASN A 59 9.71 -12.46 26.39
C ASN A 59 10.13 -12.64 27.85
N GLN A 60 10.82 -13.72 28.21
CA GLN A 60 11.37 -13.92 29.54
C GLN A 60 12.71 -13.19 29.67
N SER A 61 13.07 -12.79 30.90
CA SER A 61 14.38 -12.21 31.18
C SER A 61 15.48 -13.18 30.76
N GLY A 62 16.41 -12.73 29.88
CA GLY A 62 17.46 -13.56 29.32
C GLY A 62 17.02 -14.57 28.26
N HIS A 63 15.74 -14.49 27.77
CA HIS A 63 15.17 -15.32 26.71
C HIS A 63 15.13 -16.84 27.03
N TYR A 64 14.90 -17.20 28.31
CA TYR A 64 14.72 -18.57 28.75
C TYR A 64 13.79 -18.67 29.97
N TYR A 65 13.17 -19.82 30.16
CA TYR A 65 12.55 -20.18 31.43
C TYR A 65 13.61 -20.82 32.32
N GLY A 66 13.85 -20.25 33.52
CA GLY A 66 14.75 -20.82 34.50
C GLY A 66 14.17 -22.13 35.08
N VAL A 67 15.00 -23.16 35.09
CA VAL A 67 14.67 -24.44 35.76
C VAL A 67 15.38 -24.47 37.08
N THR A 68 14.64 -24.73 38.17
CA THR A 68 15.22 -24.97 39.48
C THR A 68 15.10 -26.45 39.81
N VAL A 69 16.22 -27.12 40.11
CA VAL A 69 16.24 -28.52 40.54
C VAL A 69 16.57 -28.59 42.02
N LYS A 70 15.74 -29.34 42.78
CA LYS A 70 15.90 -29.58 44.20
C LYS A 70 16.00 -31.07 44.46
N ALA A 71 17.08 -31.52 45.11
CA ALA A 71 17.25 -32.88 45.58
C ALA A 71 17.21 -32.89 47.11
N THR A 72 16.50 -33.85 47.69
CA THR A 72 16.41 -34.04 49.14
C THR A 72 16.75 -35.51 49.47
N ASP A 73 17.64 -35.73 50.44
CA ASP A 73 17.96 -37.08 50.92
C ASP A 73 17.00 -37.56 52.04
N VAL A 74 17.17 -38.79 52.49
CA VAL A 74 16.33 -39.34 53.56
C VAL A 74 16.59 -38.70 54.92
N ALA A 75 17.73 -38.05 55.14
CA ALA A 75 18.06 -37.30 56.33
C ALA A 75 17.47 -35.88 56.33
N GLY A 76 16.92 -35.43 55.19
CA GLY A 76 16.32 -34.11 55.00
C GLY A 76 17.30 -33.04 54.49
N ASN A 77 18.53 -33.41 54.12
CA ASN A 77 19.47 -32.43 53.53
C ASN A 77 19.01 -32.08 52.11
N ILE A 78 19.15 -30.81 51.76
CA ILE A 78 18.64 -30.25 50.50
C ILE A 78 19.77 -29.63 49.70
N THR A 79 19.83 -29.96 48.41
CA THR A 79 20.62 -29.26 47.43
C THR A 79 19.70 -28.67 46.38
N THR A 80 19.92 -27.39 46.05
CA THR A 80 19.15 -26.68 45.00
C THR A 80 20.13 -26.10 44.00
N LYS A 81 19.78 -26.23 42.71
CA LYS A 81 20.51 -25.65 41.58
C LYS A 81 19.51 -24.96 40.65
N ASP A 82 19.88 -23.81 40.09
CA ASP A 82 19.05 -23.01 39.22
C ASP A 82 19.84 -22.43 38.03
N ALA A 83 19.21 -21.60 37.22
CA ALA A 83 19.83 -20.99 36.03
C ALA A 83 20.99 -20.02 36.32
N ALA A 84 21.22 -19.65 37.60
CA ALA A 84 22.31 -18.81 38.03
C ALA A 84 23.54 -19.62 38.51
N ASP A 85 23.41 -20.95 38.66
CA ASP A 85 24.51 -21.82 39.11
C ASP A 85 25.71 -21.73 38.15
N ALA A 86 26.91 -21.56 38.69
CA ALA A 86 28.14 -21.35 37.93
C ALA A 86 28.47 -22.52 36.98
N THR A 87 28.08 -23.75 37.37
CA THR A 87 28.43 -24.96 36.61
C THR A 87 27.28 -25.48 35.77
N LEU A 88 26.05 -25.54 36.34
CA LEU A 88 24.87 -26.14 35.73
C LEU A 88 23.90 -25.12 35.15
N GLY A 89 24.07 -23.81 35.41
CA GLY A 89 23.10 -22.80 35.06
C GLY A 89 22.71 -22.76 33.58
N LYS A 90 23.67 -23.02 32.68
CA LYS A 90 23.36 -23.11 31.24
C LYS A 90 22.43 -24.25 30.90
N SER A 91 22.56 -25.40 31.56
CA SER A 91 21.72 -26.59 31.37
C SER A 91 20.34 -26.45 32.01
N LEU A 92 20.17 -25.43 32.86
CA LEU A 92 18.92 -25.13 33.59
C LEU A 92 18.18 -23.94 32.93
N ARG A 93 18.45 -23.62 31.69
CA ARG A 93 17.81 -22.60 30.86
C ARG A 93 17.00 -23.26 29.74
N LEU A 94 15.69 -23.38 29.97
CA LEU A 94 14.79 -23.94 28.95
C LEU A 94 14.41 -22.88 27.96
N GLN A 95 14.72 -23.11 26.69
CA GLN A 95 14.24 -22.30 25.58
C GLN A 95 12.95 -22.92 25.02
N VAL A 96 11.91 -22.12 24.94
CA VAL A 96 10.61 -22.48 24.37
C VAL A 96 10.36 -21.58 23.19
N LYS A 97 10.00 -22.15 22.05
CA LYS A 97 9.68 -21.44 20.82
C LYS A 97 8.22 -21.62 20.48
N GLU A 98 7.57 -20.56 20.07
CA GLU A 98 6.25 -20.63 19.44
C GLU A 98 6.32 -21.04 17.97
N LYS A 99 5.16 -21.18 17.32
CA LYS A 99 5.01 -21.56 15.90
C LYS A 99 4.05 -20.64 15.15
N VAL A 100 3.56 -19.59 15.80
CA VAL A 100 2.65 -18.60 15.19
C VAL A 100 3.49 -17.53 14.54
N ALA A 101 3.24 -17.26 13.26
CA ALA A 101 3.95 -16.21 12.53
C ALA A 101 3.32 -14.84 12.72
N PRO A 102 4.07 -13.74 12.57
CA PRO A 102 3.53 -12.39 12.61
C PRO A 102 2.47 -12.14 11.53
N ILE A 103 1.56 -11.21 11.80
CA ILE A 103 0.52 -10.77 10.89
C ILE A 103 0.93 -9.43 10.28
N ILE A 104 0.85 -9.32 8.94
CA ILE A 104 1.10 -8.08 8.19
C ILE A 104 -0.22 -7.53 7.66
N ALA A 105 -0.54 -6.28 7.98
CA ALA A 105 -1.73 -5.57 7.51
C ALA A 105 -1.33 -4.25 6.80
N ILE A 106 -1.58 -4.17 5.48
CA ILE A 106 -1.34 -2.95 4.71
C ILE A 106 -2.44 -1.94 5.04
N THR A 107 -2.05 -0.70 5.33
CA THR A 107 -2.98 0.38 5.69
C THR A 107 -3.05 1.49 4.65
N ALA A 108 -2.00 1.71 3.87
CA ALA A 108 -1.98 2.62 2.73
C ALA A 108 -0.86 2.21 1.74
N PRO A 109 -1.07 2.48 0.44
CA PRO A 109 -2.29 2.94 -0.21
C PRO A 109 -3.41 1.90 -0.17
N THR A 110 -4.63 2.25 -0.61
CA THR A 110 -5.73 1.28 -0.76
C THR A 110 -5.58 0.52 -2.08
N VAL A 111 -5.93 -0.76 -2.08
CA VAL A 111 -5.85 -1.63 -3.27
C VAL A 111 -6.60 -1.00 -4.45
N GLY A 112 -5.96 -0.98 -5.62
CA GLY A 112 -6.56 -0.53 -6.88
C GLY A 112 -6.75 0.97 -7.02
N THR A 113 -6.28 1.79 -6.07
CA THR A 113 -6.36 3.26 -6.18
C THR A 113 -5.37 3.81 -7.20
N TYR A 114 -5.75 4.90 -7.84
CA TYR A 114 -4.84 5.76 -8.60
C TYR A 114 -4.21 6.79 -7.67
N LEU A 115 -2.90 6.94 -7.73
CA LEU A 115 -2.13 7.92 -6.98
C LEU A 115 -1.54 8.95 -7.94
N THR A 116 -1.80 10.22 -7.67
CA THR A 116 -1.25 11.34 -8.45
C THR A 116 0.15 11.75 -7.99
N ASN A 117 0.61 11.19 -6.88
CA ASN A 117 1.97 11.35 -6.36
C ASN A 117 2.79 10.09 -6.69
N ASN A 118 3.89 10.27 -7.43
CA ASN A 118 4.79 9.18 -7.81
C ASN A 118 5.81 8.78 -6.73
N LYS A 119 5.74 9.40 -5.55
CA LYS A 119 6.44 8.97 -4.33
C LYS A 119 5.44 8.74 -3.20
N PRO A 120 4.54 7.75 -3.34
CA PRO A 120 3.50 7.53 -2.35
C PRO A 120 4.10 7.02 -1.03
N THR A 121 3.52 7.46 0.07
CA THR A 121 3.83 6.89 1.37
C THR A 121 3.08 5.57 1.53
N ILE A 122 3.82 4.49 1.74
CA ILE A 122 3.32 3.14 1.98
C ILE A 122 3.34 2.90 3.49
N THR A 123 2.21 2.48 4.05
CA THR A 123 2.08 2.19 5.49
C THR A 123 1.46 0.83 5.74
N TRP A 124 1.98 0.13 6.74
CA TRP A 124 1.49 -1.18 7.16
C TRP A 124 1.77 -1.41 8.63
N LYS A 125 1.07 -2.39 9.22
CA LYS A 125 1.33 -2.88 10.57
C LYS A 125 1.89 -4.29 10.50
N VAL A 126 2.77 -4.60 11.43
CA VAL A 126 3.24 -5.97 11.69
C VAL A 126 3.06 -6.22 13.17
N THR A 127 2.34 -7.29 13.52
CA THR A 127 2.03 -7.62 14.91
C THR A 127 2.29 -9.10 15.21
N ASP A 128 2.76 -9.37 16.41
CA ASP A 128 2.96 -10.69 16.99
C ASP A 128 2.79 -10.62 18.50
N ALA A 129 1.88 -11.43 19.04
CA ALA A 129 1.45 -11.36 20.45
C ALA A 129 2.27 -12.24 21.40
N ASP A 130 3.18 -13.07 20.88
CA ASP A 130 3.96 -13.99 21.73
C ASP A 130 5.46 -13.68 21.70
N SER A 131 6.23 -14.15 20.72
CA SER A 131 7.68 -13.87 20.69
C SER A 131 7.98 -12.41 20.31
N GLY A 132 7.04 -11.76 19.67
CA GLY A 132 7.14 -10.39 19.19
C GLY A 132 7.83 -10.29 17.82
N VAL A 133 7.53 -9.21 17.12
CA VAL A 133 8.08 -8.94 15.79
C VAL A 133 9.57 -8.60 15.85
N ASN A 134 10.40 -9.27 15.07
CA ASN A 134 11.81 -8.90 14.89
C ASN A 134 11.92 -7.75 13.88
N PRO A 135 12.16 -6.50 14.30
CA PRO A 135 12.17 -5.33 13.42
C PRO A 135 13.28 -5.35 12.37
N ALA A 136 14.35 -6.15 12.57
CA ALA A 136 15.43 -6.29 11.59
C ALA A 136 15.00 -7.07 10.34
N THR A 137 13.94 -7.88 10.43
CA THR A 137 13.43 -8.71 9.34
C THR A 137 12.37 -8.01 8.48
N ILE A 138 11.79 -6.92 9.00
CA ILE A 138 10.76 -6.14 8.29
C ILE A 138 11.33 -5.61 6.99
N GLY A 139 10.67 -5.94 5.89
CA GLY A 139 11.09 -5.53 4.56
C GLY A 139 9.94 -5.22 3.62
N ILE A 140 10.25 -4.41 2.61
CA ILE A 140 9.36 -4.06 1.51
C ILE A 140 10.09 -4.28 0.19
N THR A 141 9.40 -4.84 -0.79
CA THR A 141 9.86 -4.92 -2.18
C THR A 141 8.81 -4.24 -3.05
N ILE A 142 9.24 -3.33 -3.93
CA ILE A 142 8.38 -2.68 -4.91
C ILE A 142 8.68 -3.30 -6.27
N ASP A 143 7.64 -3.79 -6.94
CA ASP A 143 7.69 -4.52 -8.19
C ASP A 143 8.66 -5.72 -8.11
N SER A 144 9.62 -5.81 -9.02
CA SER A 144 10.70 -6.81 -9.03
C SER A 144 12.03 -6.26 -8.49
N GLY A 145 11.99 -5.13 -7.77
CA GLY A 145 13.20 -4.49 -7.23
C GLY A 145 13.85 -5.24 -6.08
N THR A 146 14.93 -4.68 -5.57
CA THR A 146 15.63 -5.22 -4.39
C THR A 146 14.79 -4.99 -3.13
N LYS A 147 14.78 -5.98 -2.24
CA LYS A 147 14.14 -5.86 -0.92
C LYS A 147 14.81 -4.76 -0.10
N ILE A 148 14.04 -3.84 0.40
CA ILE A 148 14.44 -2.72 1.25
C ILE A 148 14.19 -3.12 2.70
N THR A 149 15.16 -2.90 3.56
CA THR A 149 15.14 -3.23 4.99
C THR A 149 15.86 -2.15 5.82
N GLY A 150 15.95 -2.34 7.11
CA GLY A 150 16.74 -1.47 8.01
C GLY A 150 16.11 -0.10 8.24
N ASP A 151 16.95 0.94 8.32
CA ASP A 151 16.55 2.29 8.69
C ASP A 151 15.82 3.06 7.58
N SER A 152 15.83 2.52 6.35
CA SER A 152 15.03 3.05 5.24
C SER A 152 13.52 2.94 5.50
N ILE A 153 13.11 2.03 6.40
CA ILE A 153 11.72 1.86 6.83
C ILE A 153 11.59 2.47 8.22
N ALA A 154 10.80 3.53 8.34
CA ALA A 154 10.44 4.08 9.65
C ALA A 154 9.53 3.10 10.40
N LYS A 155 9.87 2.79 11.66
CA LYS A 155 9.18 1.84 12.51
C LYS A 155 8.80 2.52 13.83
N THR A 156 7.51 2.64 14.08
CA THR A 156 6.97 3.16 15.36
C THR A 156 6.38 2.00 16.13
N ALA A 157 6.83 1.81 17.37
CA ALA A 157 6.30 0.75 18.22
C ALA A 157 4.80 0.97 18.49
N ILE A 158 4.03 -0.10 18.41
CA ILE A 158 2.62 -0.19 18.78
C ILE A 158 2.43 -1.41 19.68
N THR A 159 1.21 -1.63 20.18
CA THR A 159 0.89 -2.85 20.92
C THR A 159 1.20 -4.07 20.04
N GLU A 160 2.01 -4.98 20.59
CA GLU A 160 2.41 -6.25 19.97
C GLU A 160 3.17 -6.12 18.64
N GLY A 161 3.79 -4.96 18.34
CA GLY A 161 4.56 -4.84 17.09
C GLY A 161 4.91 -3.43 16.65
N TYR A 162 4.82 -3.21 15.32
CA TYR A 162 5.25 -1.97 14.69
C TYR A 162 4.25 -1.45 13.65
N GLN A 163 4.03 -0.14 13.66
CA GLN A 163 3.54 0.63 12.52
C GLN A 163 4.74 1.00 11.67
N CYS A 164 4.75 0.56 10.41
CA CYS A 164 5.82 0.79 9.46
C CYS A 164 5.42 1.81 8.40
N THR A 165 6.38 2.61 7.96
CA THR A 165 6.19 3.61 6.91
C THR A 165 7.40 3.63 5.99
N TYR A 166 7.16 3.64 4.68
CA TYR A 166 8.17 3.79 3.65
C TYR A 166 7.69 4.74 2.54
N THR A 167 8.57 5.62 2.09
CA THR A 167 8.35 6.47 0.91
C THR A 167 9.48 6.24 -0.09
N PRO A 168 9.19 5.88 -1.35
CA PRO A 168 10.21 5.65 -2.37
C PRO A 168 11.12 6.87 -2.54
N THR A 169 12.44 6.67 -2.53
CA THR A 169 13.43 7.72 -2.78
C THR A 169 13.44 8.13 -4.25
N THR A 170 13.26 7.16 -5.14
CA THR A 170 13.09 7.37 -6.60
C THR A 170 11.61 7.43 -6.94
N ALA A 171 11.23 8.34 -7.84
CA ALA A 171 9.87 8.41 -8.34
C ALA A 171 9.50 7.11 -9.07
N LEU A 172 8.33 6.59 -8.80
CA LEU A 172 7.73 5.48 -9.55
C LEU A 172 7.24 6.01 -10.92
N SER A 173 7.31 5.17 -11.94
CA SER A 173 6.75 5.50 -13.25
C SER A 173 5.22 5.53 -13.22
N ASP A 174 4.59 6.15 -14.19
CA ASP A 174 3.14 5.94 -14.36
C ASP A 174 2.86 4.50 -14.76
N GLY A 175 1.82 3.91 -14.20
CA GLY A 175 1.45 2.52 -14.40
C GLY A 175 1.10 1.77 -13.13
N SER A 176 1.04 0.44 -13.23
CA SER A 176 0.73 -0.46 -12.12
C SER A 176 1.99 -0.82 -11.35
N HIS A 177 1.93 -0.70 -10.03
CA HIS A 177 2.98 -1.10 -9.11
C HIS A 177 2.48 -2.13 -8.12
N THR A 178 3.35 -3.04 -7.71
CA THR A 178 3.06 -4.07 -6.70
C THR A 178 4.04 -3.92 -5.55
N ILE A 179 3.53 -3.98 -4.32
CA ILE A 179 4.36 -4.09 -3.12
C ILE A 179 4.24 -5.50 -2.54
N LYS A 180 5.36 -5.99 -2.00
CA LYS A 180 5.44 -7.22 -1.20
C LYS A 180 6.09 -6.88 0.12
N LEU A 181 5.50 -7.36 1.20
CA LEU A 181 5.94 -7.10 2.57
C LEU A 181 6.29 -8.41 3.25
N ASP A 182 7.40 -8.42 3.98
CA ASP A 182 7.91 -9.55 4.72
C ASP A 182 8.26 -9.14 6.15
N ALA A 183 8.13 -10.06 7.06
CA ALA A 183 8.60 -9.95 8.45
C ALA A 183 8.73 -11.34 9.06
N SER A 184 9.49 -11.45 10.15
CA SER A 184 9.52 -12.62 11.01
C SER A 184 9.48 -12.18 12.47
N ASP A 185 9.09 -13.10 13.34
CA ASP A 185 9.19 -12.93 14.79
C ASP A 185 10.63 -13.22 15.29
N TYR A 186 10.82 -13.12 16.58
CA TYR A 186 12.10 -13.45 17.21
C TYR A 186 12.37 -14.95 17.35
N ASP A 187 11.36 -15.81 17.22
CA ASP A 187 11.52 -17.27 17.20
C ASP A 187 11.83 -17.81 15.80
N GLY A 188 11.76 -16.93 14.76
CA GLY A 188 12.12 -17.23 13.38
C GLY A 188 10.94 -17.68 12.53
N ASN A 189 9.68 -17.55 12.98
CA ASN A 189 8.52 -17.83 12.15
C ASN A 189 8.32 -16.66 11.18
N ALA A 190 8.29 -16.96 9.88
CA ALA A 190 8.09 -15.96 8.85
C ALA A 190 6.59 -15.69 8.62
N ALA A 191 6.21 -14.41 8.57
CA ALA A 191 4.88 -14.01 8.16
C ALA A 191 4.56 -14.49 6.74
N ALA A 192 3.31 -14.80 6.45
CA ALA A 192 2.87 -14.95 5.08
C ALA A 192 3.12 -13.62 4.33
N THR A 193 3.73 -13.71 3.14
CA THR A 193 3.99 -12.52 2.32
C THR A 193 2.70 -11.77 2.03
N SER A 194 2.60 -10.52 2.47
CA SER A 194 1.47 -9.65 2.16
C SER A 194 1.79 -8.84 0.92
N SER A 195 0.89 -8.84 -0.06
CA SER A 195 1.09 -8.08 -1.30
C SER A 195 -0.16 -7.34 -1.72
N MET A 196 0.03 -6.19 -2.38
CA MET A 196 -1.05 -5.44 -3.02
C MET A 196 -0.54 -4.67 -4.23
N SER A 197 -1.47 -4.25 -5.10
CA SER A 197 -1.17 -3.39 -6.24
C SER A 197 -1.93 -2.07 -6.15
N PHE A 198 -1.30 -1.01 -6.65
CA PHE A 198 -1.86 0.32 -6.84
C PHE A 198 -1.39 0.87 -8.20
N LYS A 199 -1.95 1.97 -8.64
CA LYS A 199 -1.52 2.64 -9.87
C LYS A 199 -1.01 4.05 -9.58
N VAL A 200 0.06 4.45 -10.26
CA VAL A 200 0.54 5.83 -10.28
C VAL A 200 0.14 6.45 -11.61
N ASP A 201 -0.41 7.66 -11.57
CA ASP A 201 -0.73 8.43 -12.76
C ASP A 201 -0.50 9.92 -12.50
N THR A 202 0.55 10.43 -13.10
CA THR A 202 0.98 11.83 -12.96
C THR A 202 0.64 12.69 -14.16
N VAL A 203 0.15 12.10 -15.25
CA VAL A 203 -0.11 12.78 -16.53
C VAL A 203 -1.60 13.05 -16.70
N PRO A 204 -2.04 14.28 -17.02
CA PRO A 204 -3.42 14.56 -17.39
C PRO A 204 -3.82 13.90 -18.70
N PRO A 205 -5.13 13.63 -18.94
CA PRO A 205 -5.59 13.05 -20.18
C PRO A 205 -5.34 13.97 -21.38
N VAL A 206 -5.08 13.39 -22.53
CA VAL A 206 -5.03 14.11 -23.80
C VAL A 206 -6.45 14.49 -24.22
N LEU A 207 -6.66 15.74 -24.63
CA LEU A 207 -7.94 16.24 -25.17
C LEU A 207 -7.70 17.04 -26.44
N THR A 208 -8.28 16.60 -27.54
CA THR A 208 -8.19 17.28 -28.84
C THR A 208 -9.58 17.57 -29.37
N LEU A 209 -9.85 18.83 -29.75
CA LEU A 209 -11.10 19.22 -30.40
C LEU A 209 -10.89 19.39 -31.89
N SER A 210 -11.66 18.66 -32.68
CA SER A 210 -11.72 18.78 -34.15
C SER A 210 -12.78 19.79 -34.60
N SER A 211 -13.82 20.05 -33.78
CA SER A 211 -14.87 21.03 -34.07
C SER A 211 -15.46 21.57 -32.74
N PRO A 212 -15.88 22.86 -32.72
CA PRO A 212 -15.61 23.90 -33.70
C PRO A 212 -14.13 24.35 -33.69
N THR A 213 -13.70 25.01 -34.77
CA THR A 213 -12.42 25.76 -34.75
C THR A 213 -12.57 26.94 -33.78
N ASP A 214 -11.45 27.35 -33.17
CA ASP A 214 -11.49 28.53 -32.30
C ASP A 214 -11.74 29.80 -33.12
N LYS A 215 -12.51 30.73 -32.53
CA LYS A 215 -12.92 32.00 -33.16
C LYS A 215 -13.75 31.82 -34.43
N LEU A 216 -14.42 30.69 -34.62
CA LEU A 216 -15.38 30.50 -35.70
C LEU A 216 -16.45 31.59 -35.68
N VAL A 217 -16.73 32.18 -36.84
CA VAL A 217 -17.91 33.03 -37.07
C VAL A 217 -18.85 32.26 -37.96
N THR A 218 -20.13 32.18 -37.59
CA THR A 218 -21.15 31.39 -38.31
C THR A 218 -22.51 32.06 -38.24
N ASN A 219 -23.36 31.78 -39.23
CA ASN A 219 -24.76 32.17 -39.23
C ASN A 219 -25.69 31.00 -38.83
N GLN A 220 -25.12 29.85 -38.40
CA GLN A 220 -25.85 28.69 -37.99
C GLN A 220 -25.86 28.59 -36.46
N SER A 221 -27.04 28.56 -35.84
CA SER A 221 -27.16 28.38 -34.39
C SER A 221 -26.83 26.96 -33.93
N ALA A 222 -26.97 25.96 -34.80
CA ALA A 222 -26.56 24.59 -34.52
C ALA A 222 -25.05 24.46 -34.61
N CYS A 223 -24.41 24.04 -33.50
CA CYS A 223 -22.97 23.80 -33.43
C CYS A 223 -22.72 22.42 -32.83
N THR A 224 -21.81 21.66 -33.41
CA THR A 224 -21.42 20.35 -32.87
C THR A 224 -19.98 20.39 -32.39
N VAL A 225 -19.79 20.14 -31.08
CA VAL A 225 -18.47 19.90 -30.53
C VAL A 225 -18.07 18.45 -30.81
N LYS A 226 -16.91 18.26 -31.45
CA LYS A 226 -16.32 16.94 -31.73
C LYS A 226 -14.87 16.92 -31.31
N GLY A 227 -14.45 15.78 -30.80
CA GLY A 227 -13.06 15.60 -30.38
C GLY A 227 -12.73 14.18 -30.04
N THR A 228 -11.51 14.03 -29.59
CA THR A 228 -10.99 12.77 -29.04
C THR A 228 -10.30 13.01 -27.71
N THR A 229 -10.36 12.02 -26.85
CA THR A 229 -9.63 11.99 -25.59
C THR A 229 -9.04 10.61 -25.37
N ASN A 230 -7.92 10.55 -24.66
CA ASN A 230 -7.28 9.31 -24.27
C ASN A 230 -6.40 9.53 -23.04
N ASP A 231 -6.26 8.48 -22.25
CA ASP A 231 -5.26 8.38 -21.20
C ASP A 231 -4.66 6.97 -21.19
N ALA A 232 -3.33 6.87 -21.17
CA ALA A 232 -2.63 5.60 -21.28
C ALA A 232 -2.66 4.80 -19.97
N THR A 233 -2.82 5.47 -18.83
CA THR A 233 -2.67 4.88 -17.49
C THR A 233 -4.01 4.72 -16.77
N SER A 234 -4.86 5.74 -16.82
CA SER A 234 -6.09 5.84 -16.02
C SER A 234 -7.38 5.97 -16.83
N SER A 235 -7.52 5.20 -17.91
CA SER A 235 -8.78 5.04 -18.63
C SER A 235 -9.86 4.34 -17.77
N PRO A 236 -11.17 4.61 -18.03
CA PRO A 236 -11.71 5.50 -19.05
C PRO A 236 -11.65 6.97 -18.64
N VAL A 237 -11.50 7.85 -19.66
CA VAL A 237 -11.59 9.30 -19.50
C VAL A 237 -13.04 9.73 -19.63
N THR A 238 -13.50 10.62 -18.75
CA THR A 238 -14.82 11.26 -18.81
C THR A 238 -14.71 12.63 -19.44
N VAL A 239 -15.73 13.04 -20.20
CA VAL A 239 -15.77 14.36 -20.87
C VAL A 239 -17.01 15.11 -20.45
N THR A 240 -16.85 16.40 -20.16
CA THR A 240 -17.96 17.33 -19.99
C THR A 240 -17.82 18.51 -20.93
N VAL A 241 -18.96 19.02 -21.41
CA VAL A 241 -19.05 20.21 -22.25
C VAL A 241 -19.93 21.24 -21.58
N LYS A 242 -19.47 22.47 -21.53
CA LYS A 242 -20.20 23.61 -20.97
C LYS A 242 -20.30 24.71 -22.04
N LEU A 243 -21.52 25.24 -22.27
CA LEU A 243 -21.75 26.39 -23.11
C LEU A 243 -22.07 27.61 -22.26
N ASN A 244 -21.31 28.68 -22.43
CA ASN A 244 -21.48 29.96 -21.71
C ASN A 244 -21.55 29.78 -20.17
N SER A 245 -22.56 30.35 -19.55
CA SER A 245 -22.84 30.23 -18.12
C SER A 245 -23.67 28.99 -17.76
N GLY A 246 -24.03 28.14 -18.73
CA GLY A 246 -24.82 26.92 -18.51
C GLY A 246 -24.11 25.90 -17.63
N ALA A 247 -24.80 24.83 -17.27
CA ALA A 247 -24.20 23.71 -16.54
C ALA A 247 -23.22 22.92 -17.45
N ALA A 248 -22.22 22.29 -16.84
CA ALA A 248 -21.40 21.32 -17.55
C ALA A 248 -22.18 20.02 -17.74
N GLU A 249 -22.30 19.54 -18.96
CA GLU A 249 -23.03 18.33 -19.32
C GLU A 249 -22.05 17.21 -19.68
N ALA A 250 -22.30 16.01 -19.11
CA ALA A 250 -21.51 14.83 -19.46
C ALA A 250 -21.75 14.41 -20.91
N VAL A 251 -20.68 13.92 -21.56
CA VAL A 251 -20.72 13.45 -22.94
C VAL A 251 -20.21 12.00 -22.98
N THR A 252 -20.92 11.15 -23.73
CA THR A 252 -20.48 9.77 -23.95
C THR A 252 -19.19 9.76 -24.78
N VAL A 253 -18.17 9.08 -24.27
CA VAL A 253 -16.91 8.83 -24.98
C VAL A 253 -16.95 7.41 -25.54
N GLY A 254 -16.66 7.28 -26.82
CA GLY A 254 -16.58 6.00 -27.51
C GLY A 254 -15.36 5.19 -27.08
N SER A 255 -15.35 3.91 -27.40
CA SER A 255 -14.21 3.03 -27.10
C SER A 255 -12.90 3.44 -27.82
N ASP A 256 -13.04 4.20 -28.90
CA ASP A 256 -11.93 4.82 -29.65
C ASP A 256 -11.50 6.18 -29.11
N GLY A 257 -12.10 6.61 -27.98
CA GLY A 257 -11.87 7.93 -27.38
C GLY A 257 -12.62 9.08 -28.05
N SER A 258 -13.39 8.86 -29.11
CA SER A 258 -14.16 9.90 -29.78
C SER A 258 -15.38 10.34 -28.98
N PHE A 259 -15.75 11.61 -29.13
CA PHE A 259 -16.98 12.14 -28.54
C PHE A 259 -17.61 13.21 -29.42
N SER A 260 -18.94 13.42 -29.25
CA SER A 260 -19.69 14.42 -29.99
C SER A 260 -20.83 14.98 -29.12
N LYS A 261 -21.03 16.32 -29.15
CA LYS A 261 -22.12 16.99 -28.43
C LYS A 261 -22.69 18.10 -29.31
N ALA A 262 -23.99 18.02 -29.54
CA ALA A 262 -24.73 19.11 -30.21
C ALA A 262 -25.01 20.23 -29.18
N LEU A 263 -24.83 21.49 -29.64
CA LEU A 263 -25.11 22.70 -28.87
C LEU A 263 -25.97 23.65 -29.71
N THR A 264 -26.72 24.54 -29.07
CA THR A 264 -27.42 25.64 -29.69
C THR A 264 -26.79 26.95 -29.23
N LEU A 265 -26.17 27.69 -30.15
CA LEU A 265 -25.51 28.96 -29.88
C LEU A 265 -26.54 30.08 -29.70
N ALA A 266 -26.24 31.01 -28.81
CA ALA A 266 -26.94 32.29 -28.70
C ALA A 266 -26.32 33.32 -29.67
N GLU A 267 -27.07 34.32 -30.08
CA GLU A 267 -26.58 35.44 -30.90
C GLU A 267 -25.40 36.13 -30.20
N GLY A 268 -24.36 36.46 -30.96
CA GLY A 268 -23.12 37.02 -30.44
C GLY A 268 -22.08 35.96 -30.04
N THR A 269 -21.19 36.31 -29.13
CA THR A 269 -20.06 35.46 -28.74
C THR A 269 -20.47 34.37 -27.74
N ASN A 270 -20.16 33.12 -28.08
CA ASN A 270 -20.36 31.95 -27.24
C ASN A 270 -19.01 31.37 -26.81
N THR A 271 -18.91 30.96 -25.54
CA THR A 271 -17.75 30.28 -24.97
C THR A 271 -18.11 28.81 -24.73
N ILE A 272 -17.35 27.90 -25.32
CA ILE A 272 -17.48 26.47 -25.18
C ILE A 272 -16.28 25.97 -24.34
N ILE A 273 -16.51 25.37 -23.19
CA ILE A 273 -15.48 24.79 -22.34
C ILE A 273 -15.66 23.29 -22.34
N VAL A 274 -14.64 22.56 -22.74
CA VAL A 274 -14.58 21.09 -22.73
C VAL A 274 -13.54 20.64 -21.73
N VAL A 275 -13.92 19.77 -20.80
CA VAL A 275 -13.04 19.22 -19.77
C VAL A 275 -13.01 17.71 -19.91
N ALA A 276 -11.83 17.16 -20.10
CA ALA A 276 -11.55 15.74 -19.97
C ALA A 276 -11.01 15.47 -18.56
N LYS A 277 -11.50 14.41 -17.91
CA LYS A 277 -11.04 13.96 -16.58
C LYS A 277 -10.76 12.47 -16.62
N ASP A 278 -9.57 12.07 -16.18
CA ASP A 278 -9.13 10.67 -16.10
C ASP A 278 -9.59 9.96 -14.81
N GLY A 279 -9.22 8.68 -14.66
CA GLY A 279 -9.53 7.87 -13.49
C GLY A 279 -8.73 8.26 -12.24
N ALA A 280 -7.60 8.96 -12.38
CA ALA A 280 -6.81 9.52 -11.28
C ALA A 280 -7.34 10.87 -10.80
N GLY A 281 -8.31 11.46 -11.53
CA GLY A 281 -8.92 12.74 -11.21
C GLY A 281 -8.21 13.94 -11.83
N LYS A 282 -7.17 13.75 -12.67
CA LYS A 282 -6.49 14.83 -13.40
C LYS A 282 -7.35 15.29 -14.57
N THR A 283 -7.17 16.55 -14.97
CA THR A 283 -8.02 17.17 -15.98
C THR A 283 -7.23 17.92 -17.03
N THR A 284 -7.72 17.88 -18.26
CA THR A 284 -7.32 18.77 -19.35
C THR A 284 -8.54 19.57 -19.82
N THR A 285 -8.36 20.87 -20.01
CA THR A 285 -9.43 21.79 -20.42
C THR A 285 -9.07 22.45 -21.72
N VAL A 286 -10.02 22.47 -22.66
CA VAL A 286 -9.92 23.22 -23.91
C VAL A 286 -11.12 24.16 -24.01
N THR A 287 -10.84 25.44 -24.30
CA THR A 287 -11.86 26.49 -24.52
C THR A 287 -11.87 26.87 -25.97
N ARG A 288 -13.06 27.08 -26.55
CA ARG A 288 -13.31 27.62 -27.87
C ARG A 288 -14.29 28.79 -27.80
N THR A 289 -14.06 29.78 -28.61
CA THR A 289 -15.02 30.89 -28.84
C THR A 289 -15.65 30.73 -30.20
N VAL A 290 -16.97 30.92 -30.29
CA VAL A 290 -17.75 30.88 -31.53
C VAL A 290 -18.68 32.09 -31.55
N THR A 291 -18.67 32.87 -32.60
CA THR A 291 -19.60 33.99 -32.75
C THR A 291 -20.70 33.63 -33.73
N LEU A 292 -21.94 33.64 -33.24
CA LEU A 292 -23.13 33.54 -34.06
C LEU A 292 -23.53 34.94 -34.49
N ASN A 293 -23.67 35.13 -35.79
CA ASN A 293 -24.24 36.35 -36.39
C ASN A 293 -25.25 35.96 -37.47
N THR A 294 -26.53 36.09 -37.14
CA THR A 294 -27.66 35.77 -38.01
C THR A 294 -28.21 37.00 -38.74
N VAL A 295 -27.63 38.17 -38.41
CA VAL A 295 -28.11 39.43 -39.02
C VAL A 295 -27.52 39.59 -40.41
N ALA A 296 -28.36 39.70 -41.42
CA ALA A 296 -27.93 39.97 -42.78
C ALA A 296 -27.53 41.45 -42.94
N PRO A 297 -26.50 41.74 -43.76
CA PRO A 297 -26.17 43.11 -44.05
C PRO A 297 -27.27 43.82 -44.82
N THR A 298 -27.44 45.11 -44.56
CA THR A 298 -28.46 45.95 -45.22
C THR A 298 -27.79 46.81 -46.30
N ILE A 299 -28.35 46.78 -47.55
CA ILE A 299 -27.97 47.69 -48.63
C ILE A 299 -28.69 49.00 -48.41
N LYS A 300 -28.00 50.10 -48.07
CA LYS A 300 -28.57 51.41 -47.83
C LYS A 300 -28.77 52.23 -49.10
N SER A 301 -27.81 52.17 -50.01
CA SER A 301 -27.90 52.90 -51.27
C SER A 301 -27.18 52.18 -52.36
N VAL A 302 -27.64 52.41 -53.60
CA VAL A 302 -26.99 52.02 -54.82
C VAL A 302 -27.01 53.20 -55.80
N THR A 303 -25.85 53.60 -56.35
CA THR A 303 -25.75 54.60 -57.35
C THR A 303 -25.05 54.08 -58.62
N ILE A 304 -25.50 54.52 -59.76
CA ILE A 304 -24.87 54.18 -61.02
C ILE A 304 -24.48 55.51 -61.71
N THR A 305 -23.20 55.68 -62.01
CA THR A 305 -22.68 56.96 -62.56
C THR A 305 -21.67 56.71 -63.69
N PRO A 306 -21.89 57.36 -64.86
CA PRO A 306 -23.04 58.15 -65.29
C PRO A 306 -24.25 57.25 -65.58
N ASN A 307 -25.48 57.84 -65.41
CA ASN A 307 -26.72 57.18 -65.80
C ASN A 307 -27.66 58.25 -66.43
N PRO A 308 -27.96 58.21 -67.70
CA PRO A 308 -27.62 57.21 -68.75
C PRO A 308 -26.12 57.19 -69.11
N VAL A 309 -25.65 56.05 -69.66
CA VAL A 309 -24.31 55.83 -70.20
C VAL A 309 -24.43 55.42 -71.71
N ASP A 310 -23.52 55.91 -72.58
CA ASP A 310 -23.49 55.53 -73.98
C ASP A 310 -23.10 54.07 -74.20
N CYS A 311 -23.65 53.46 -75.27
CA CYS A 311 -23.35 52.06 -75.59
C CYS A 311 -21.85 51.81 -75.72
N GLY A 312 -21.33 50.83 -75.09
CA GLY A 312 -19.89 50.46 -75.08
C GLY A 312 -19.01 51.31 -74.15
N LYS A 313 -19.57 52.25 -73.36
CA LYS A 313 -18.82 53.02 -72.34
C LYS A 313 -18.93 52.39 -70.98
N THR A 314 -18.00 52.77 -70.11
CA THR A 314 -17.92 52.29 -68.75
C THR A 314 -18.74 53.13 -67.75
N PHE A 315 -19.27 52.54 -66.75
CA PHE A 315 -19.94 53.20 -65.62
C PHE A 315 -19.49 52.59 -64.27
N VAL A 316 -19.71 53.29 -63.21
CA VAL A 316 -19.41 52.88 -61.87
C VAL A 316 -20.71 52.52 -61.10
N ILE A 317 -20.75 51.36 -60.46
CA ILE A 317 -21.79 51.00 -59.46
C ILE A 317 -21.16 51.19 -58.10
N SER A 318 -21.78 52.03 -57.29
CA SER A 318 -21.40 52.24 -55.87
C SER A 318 -22.51 51.75 -55.00
N VAL A 319 -22.18 50.91 -53.97
CA VAL A 319 -23.13 50.34 -53.07
C VAL A 319 -22.69 50.68 -51.65
N GLU A 320 -23.58 51.24 -50.85
CA GLU A 320 -23.41 51.45 -49.43
C GLU A 320 -24.08 50.28 -48.67
N VAL A 321 -23.29 49.56 -47.83
CA VAL A 321 -23.77 48.41 -47.04
C VAL A 321 -23.44 48.66 -45.58
N THR A 322 -24.35 48.28 -44.69
CA THR A 322 -24.13 48.25 -43.20
C THR A 322 -24.53 46.91 -42.63
N ASN A 323 -23.82 46.52 -41.62
CA ASN A 323 -24.20 45.41 -40.73
C ASN A 323 -25.05 45.91 -39.59
#